data_5402f7f0ac134c3c69a23875a1c57e5d
#
_entry.id   5402f7f0ac134c3c69a23875a1c57e5d
#
_cell.length_a   1.000
_cell.length_b   1.000
_cell.length_c   1.000
_cell.angle_alpha   90.00
_cell.angle_beta   90.00
_cell.angle_gamma   90.00
#
_symmetry.space_group_name_H-M   'P 1'
#
loop_
_entity.id
_entity.type
_entity.pdbx_description
1 polymer ?
#
loop_
_entity_poly.entity_id
_entity_poly.type
_entity_poly.pdbx_seq_one_letter_code
_entity_poly.pdbx_strand_id
1 'polypeptide(L)'
;MKRLFLFAIGLWLALPLQAQVKEEIFESFKLQERRSVKYYIPEDYNPDKRYPLVVVLDEEYLFDQVVATSKFYSRFQGLPESLIVGISQSEGDLRAEDCEYELTTGLPGEKGKGFFEFIGMEIIPYMVSAYNVAPFKMFVGYDITANFGNYYLFKERPIFNGFISISPDLAPEMESRVPERLAAIQEPVFYHLITEGDLGQEEGRFSQMNTALSQIEREGFTYFYDRYPEADDISIATYGIGKAWERTFNIFKPISPEEYKEKILTSEEPVFNYLENKYQ
;
A
#
# COMPACT_ATOMS: atom_id res chain seq x y z
N MET A 1 57.72 23.56 39.53
CA MET A 1 56.97 23.75 38.25
C MET A 1 56.16 22.52 37.98
N LYS A 2 54.86 22.55 38.29
CA LYS A 2 53.91 21.45 38.07
C LYS A 2 53.18 21.66 36.73
N ARG A 3 53.38 20.78 35.75
CA ARG A 3 52.66 20.82 34.48
C ARG A 3 51.32 20.16 34.69
N LEU A 4 50.25 20.93 34.58
CA LEU A 4 48.87 20.43 34.50
C LEU A 4 48.63 19.90 33.09
N PHE A 5 48.39 18.61 32.95
CA PHE A 5 47.86 18.01 31.74
C PHE A 5 46.33 18.11 31.78
N LEU A 6 45.78 18.98 30.98
CA LEU A 6 44.35 19.05 30.71
C LEU A 6 43.96 17.91 29.71
N PHE A 7 43.34 16.88 30.20
CA PHE A 7 42.65 15.88 29.38
C PHE A 7 41.33 16.49 28.87
N ALA A 8 41.29 16.90 27.62
CA ALA A 8 40.05 17.24 26.95
C ALA A 8 39.32 15.93 26.61
N ILE A 9 38.34 15.54 27.43
CA ILE A 9 37.42 14.47 27.12
C ILE A 9 36.47 15.02 26.06
N GLY A 10 36.71 14.68 24.80
CA GLY A 10 35.77 14.91 23.71
C GLY A 10 34.51 14.08 23.97
N LEU A 11 33.45 14.72 24.42
CA LEU A 11 32.12 14.14 24.51
C LEU A 11 31.61 13.92 23.08
N TRP A 12 31.82 12.73 22.55
CA TRP A 12 31.15 12.31 21.34
C TRP A 12 29.64 12.19 21.67
N LEU A 13 28.88 13.21 21.28
CA LEU A 13 27.45 13.15 21.17
C LEU A 13 27.15 12.09 20.07
N ALA A 14 26.96 10.84 20.49
CA ALA A 14 26.33 9.85 19.65
C ALA A 14 24.90 10.34 19.42
N LEU A 15 24.66 11.04 18.31
CA LEU A 15 23.33 11.26 17.81
C LEU A 15 22.71 9.87 17.65
N PRO A 16 21.55 9.59 18.26
CA PRO A 16 20.89 8.33 18.03
C PRO A 16 20.64 8.24 16.53
N LEU A 17 21.22 7.23 15.87
CA LEU A 17 20.83 6.84 14.54
C LEU A 17 19.39 6.38 14.69
N GLN A 18 18.43 7.26 14.42
CA GLN A 18 17.02 6.89 14.43
C GLN A 18 16.84 5.90 13.28
N ALA A 19 16.62 4.63 13.64
CA ALA A 19 16.27 3.65 12.66
C ALA A 19 14.99 4.13 11.94
N GLN A 20 15.03 4.20 10.62
CA GLN A 20 13.89 4.57 9.78
C GLN A 20 12.72 3.59 9.93
N VAL A 21 13.06 2.35 10.25
CA VAL A 21 12.09 1.29 10.58
C VAL A 21 12.05 1.15 12.08
N LYS A 22 10.87 1.28 12.65
CA LYS A 22 10.57 1.03 14.06
C LYS A 22 9.67 -0.19 14.13
N GLU A 23 9.87 -0.99 15.16
CA GLU A 23 8.99 -2.10 15.51
C GLU A 23 8.45 -1.89 16.91
N GLU A 24 7.16 -2.01 17.06
CA GLU A 24 6.46 -1.80 18.33
C GLU A 24 5.46 -2.92 18.58
N ILE A 25 5.27 -3.28 19.85
CA ILE A 25 4.21 -4.19 20.25
C ILE A 25 2.97 -3.37 20.54
N PHE A 26 1.95 -3.56 19.73
CA PHE A 26 0.67 -2.89 19.85
C PHE A 26 -0.31 -3.75 20.67
N GLU A 27 -0.87 -3.22 21.75
CA GLU A 27 -1.93 -3.89 22.51
C GLU A 27 -3.28 -3.56 21.87
N SER A 28 -3.85 -4.53 21.16
CA SER A 28 -5.10 -4.33 20.45
C SER A 28 -6.31 -4.60 21.33
N PHE A 29 -7.20 -3.64 21.39
CA PHE A 29 -8.51 -3.82 22.00
C PHE A 29 -9.44 -4.66 21.12
N LYS A 30 -9.32 -4.55 19.79
CA LYS A 30 -10.14 -5.29 18.83
C LYS A 30 -9.77 -6.76 18.74
N LEU A 31 -8.47 -7.05 18.77
CA LEU A 31 -7.98 -8.44 18.76
C LEU A 31 -7.94 -9.07 20.15
N GLN A 32 -7.97 -8.29 21.24
CA GLN A 32 -7.74 -8.74 22.61
C GLN A 32 -6.38 -9.46 22.78
N GLU A 33 -5.39 -9.05 21.98
CA GLU A 33 -4.03 -9.61 21.99
C GLU A 33 -2.99 -8.55 21.67
N ARG A 34 -1.72 -8.93 21.79
CA ARG A 34 -0.57 -8.09 21.42
C ARG A 34 -0.15 -8.45 20.01
N ARG A 35 0.13 -7.43 19.18
CA ARG A 35 0.57 -7.62 17.81
C ARG A 35 1.81 -6.78 17.52
N SER A 36 2.85 -7.39 16.93
CA SER A 36 4.00 -6.65 16.45
C SER A 36 3.63 -5.88 15.18
N VAL A 37 4.04 -4.61 15.13
CA VAL A 37 3.78 -3.70 14.03
C VAL A 37 5.07 -2.97 13.68
N LYS A 38 5.47 -3.01 12.42
CA LYS A 38 6.60 -2.27 11.85
C LYS A 38 6.14 -0.98 11.22
N TYR A 39 6.91 0.09 11.41
CA TYR A 39 6.65 1.39 10.79
C TYR A 39 7.89 1.87 10.05
N TYR A 40 7.69 2.30 8.83
CA TYR A 40 8.68 3.08 8.10
C TYR A 40 8.24 4.54 8.06
N ILE A 41 9.11 5.42 8.51
CA ILE A 41 8.94 6.87 8.47
C ILE A 41 10.07 7.44 7.62
N PRO A 42 9.79 8.26 6.59
CA PRO A 42 10.82 8.90 5.77
C PRO A 42 11.91 9.58 6.59
N GLU A 43 13.17 9.52 6.14
CA GLU A 43 14.30 10.18 6.83
C GLU A 43 14.09 11.68 6.98
N ASP A 44 13.59 12.30 5.90
CA ASP A 44 13.32 13.73 5.82
C ASP A 44 11.85 14.03 6.14
N TYR A 45 11.24 13.24 7.06
CA TYR A 45 9.86 13.48 7.46
C TYR A 45 9.66 14.92 7.93
N ASN A 46 8.74 15.60 7.29
CA ASN A 46 8.35 16.96 7.62
C ASN A 46 6.87 16.99 8.04
N PRO A 47 6.53 17.37 9.28
CA PRO A 47 5.15 17.41 9.75
C PRO A 47 4.25 18.40 8.98
N ASP A 48 4.82 19.33 8.23
CA ASP A 48 4.06 20.28 7.38
C ASP A 48 3.68 19.67 6.02
N LYS A 49 4.24 18.50 5.66
CA LYS A 49 3.91 17.76 4.44
C LYS A 49 2.99 16.60 4.75
N ARG A 50 2.09 16.29 3.81
CA ARG A 50 1.23 15.10 3.89
C ARG A 50 1.88 13.93 3.14
N TYR A 51 1.83 12.75 3.75
CA TYR A 51 2.42 11.54 3.20
C TYR A 51 1.32 10.48 2.96
N PRO A 52 1.31 9.81 1.80
CA PRO A 52 0.48 8.61 1.61
C PRO A 52 0.77 7.60 2.72
N LEU A 53 -0.26 6.87 3.16
CA LEU A 53 -0.10 5.75 4.09
C LEU A 53 -0.28 4.44 3.35
N VAL A 54 0.67 3.53 3.51
CA VAL A 54 0.60 2.18 2.94
C VAL A 54 0.52 1.16 4.06
N VAL A 55 -0.52 0.34 4.04
CA VAL A 55 -0.68 -0.80 4.95
C VAL A 55 -0.26 -2.05 4.20
N VAL A 56 0.68 -2.79 4.78
CA VAL A 56 1.27 -4.00 4.19
C VAL A 56 0.95 -5.18 5.10
N LEU A 57 0.26 -6.17 4.55
CA LEU A 57 0.18 -7.50 5.14
C LEU A 57 1.26 -8.41 4.55
N ASP A 58 1.41 -9.62 5.07
CA ASP A 58 2.59 -10.45 4.79
C ASP A 58 3.90 -9.68 5.02
N GLU A 59 3.97 -9.01 6.16
CA GLU A 59 5.01 -8.05 6.50
C GLU A 59 6.42 -8.62 6.30
N GLU A 60 6.67 -9.87 6.72
CA GLU A 60 7.97 -10.52 6.54
C GLU A 60 8.41 -10.68 5.09
N TYR A 61 7.43 -10.76 4.18
CA TYR A 61 7.68 -10.97 2.75
C TYR A 61 7.66 -9.66 1.96
N LEU A 62 6.73 -8.74 2.27
CA LEU A 62 6.46 -7.57 1.43
C LEU A 62 7.01 -6.24 1.98
N PHE A 63 7.16 -6.09 3.30
CA PHE A 63 7.43 -4.80 3.92
C PHE A 63 8.71 -4.13 3.41
N ASP A 64 9.82 -4.85 3.47
CA ASP A 64 11.12 -4.29 3.05
C ASP A 64 11.14 -3.92 1.58
N GLN A 65 10.45 -4.69 0.74
CA GLN A 65 10.34 -4.42 -0.69
C GLN A 65 9.49 -3.18 -0.96
N VAL A 66 8.38 -3.00 -0.25
CA VAL A 66 7.52 -1.80 -0.36
C VAL A 66 8.29 -0.56 0.11
N VAL A 67 9.02 -0.66 1.22
CA VAL A 67 9.90 0.42 1.71
C VAL A 67 10.97 0.78 0.68
N ALA A 68 11.68 -0.22 0.16
CA ALA A 68 12.72 0.00 -0.85
C ALA A 68 12.15 0.65 -2.13
N THR A 69 10.96 0.23 -2.55
CA THR A 69 10.24 0.80 -3.70
C THR A 69 9.88 2.26 -3.46
N SER A 70 9.29 2.59 -2.31
CA SER A 70 8.95 3.97 -1.93
C SER A 70 10.17 4.88 -1.95
N LYS A 71 11.27 4.46 -1.31
CA LYS A 71 12.56 5.20 -1.29
C LYS A 71 13.12 5.39 -2.69
N PHE A 72 13.14 4.33 -3.50
CA PHE A 72 13.71 4.38 -4.85
C PHE A 72 12.97 5.39 -5.73
N TYR A 73 11.66 5.30 -5.80
CA TYR A 73 10.87 6.17 -6.65
C TYR A 73 10.83 7.62 -6.15
N SER A 74 10.84 7.83 -4.84
CA SER A 74 10.97 9.17 -4.27
C SER A 74 12.30 9.82 -4.66
N ARG A 75 13.39 9.10 -4.46
CA ARG A 75 14.73 9.63 -4.70
C ARG A 75 15.03 9.88 -6.17
N PHE A 76 14.60 8.98 -7.07
CA PHE A 76 15.03 8.99 -8.47
C PHE A 76 13.97 9.49 -9.46
N GLN A 77 12.70 9.50 -9.07
CA GLN A 77 11.62 9.94 -9.95
C GLN A 77 10.74 11.05 -9.34
N GLY A 78 11.03 11.50 -8.12
CA GLY A 78 10.29 12.58 -7.47
C GLY A 78 8.88 12.20 -7.04
N LEU A 79 8.56 10.89 -6.97
CA LEU A 79 7.28 10.44 -6.45
C LEU A 79 7.20 10.67 -4.93
N PRO A 80 6.00 10.81 -4.35
CA PRO A 80 5.88 11.00 -2.90
C PRO A 80 6.41 9.79 -2.14
N GLU A 81 7.28 10.04 -1.17
CA GLU A 81 7.65 9.02 -0.21
C GLU A 81 6.49 8.76 0.75
N SER A 82 6.30 7.51 1.15
CA SER A 82 5.12 7.11 1.92
C SER A 82 5.48 6.70 3.34
N LEU A 83 4.54 6.93 4.27
CA LEU A 83 4.51 6.22 5.55
C LEU A 83 4.06 4.79 5.28
N ILE A 84 4.77 3.81 5.81
CA ILE A 84 4.45 2.40 5.59
C ILE A 84 4.28 1.71 6.94
N VAL A 85 3.21 0.96 7.10
CA VAL A 85 2.95 0.14 8.27
C VAL A 85 2.78 -1.32 7.86
N GLY A 86 3.59 -2.20 8.45
CA GLY A 86 3.52 -3.64 8.30
C GLY A 86 2.99 -4.29 9.57
N ILE A 87 2.11 -5.26 9.44
CA ILE A 87 1.52 -5.97 10.58
C ILE A 87 2.04 -7.40 10.56
N SER A 88 2.74 -7.79 11.62
CA SER A 88 3.30 -9.14 11.71
C SER A 88 2.21 -10.19 11.88
N GLN A 89 2.33 -11.25 11.09
CA GLN A 89 1.46 -12.43 11.07
C GLN A 89 2.26 -13.73 11.09
N SER A 90 3.54 -13.64 11.48
CA SER A 90 4.53 -14.73 11.38
C SER A 90 4.46 -15.75 12.51
N GLU A 91 3.77 -15.44 13.60
CA GLU A 91 3.67 -16.35 14.75
C GLU A 91 2.55 -17.38 14.55
N GLY A 92 2.87 -18.67 14.60
CA GLY A 92 1.90 -19.75 14.51
C GLY A 92 1.04 -19.68 13.24
N ASP A 93 -0.27 -19.78 13.38
CA ASP A 93 -1.25 -19.74 12.29
C ASP A 93 -1.92 -18.37 12.12
N LEU A 94 -1.32 -17.29 12.66
CA LEU A 94 -1.93 -15.95 12.68
C LEU A 94 -2.36 -15.44 11.31
N ARG A 95 -1.57 -15.71 10.27
CA ARG A 95 -1.89 -15.31 8.89
C ARG A 95 -3.22 -15.90 8.43
N ALA A 96 -3.41 -17.19 8.65
CA ALA A 96 -4.65 -17.88 8.32
C ALA A 96 -5.79 -17.38 9.22
N GLU A 97 -5.60 -17.35 10.53
CA GLU A 97 -6.61 -16.90 11.49
C GLU A 97 -7.12 -15.48 11.21
N ASP A 98 -6.23 -14.58 10.80
CA ASP A 98 -6.56 -13.18 10.50
C ASP A 98 -7.22 -12.99 9.13
N CYS A 99 -6.89 -13.83 8.13
CA CYS A 99 -7.21 -13.53 6.73
C CYS A 99 -8.04 -14.59 6.03
N GLU A 100 -8.17 -15.81 6.58
CA GLU A 100 -9.01 -16.86 5.99
C GLU A 100 -10.49 -16.45 5.96
N TYR A 101 -11.18 -17.00 4.99
CA TYR A 101 -12.61 -16.80 4.76
C TYR A 101 -13.38 -18.11 4.93
N GLU A 102 -14.64 -17.98 5.27
CA GLU A 102 -15.56 -19.11 5.32
C GLU A 102 -15.92 -19.51 3.89
N LEU A 103 -15.70 -20.76 3.52
CA LEU A 103 -15.96 -21.31 2.17
C LEU A 103 -17.43 -21.18 1.72
N THR A 104 -18.36 -21.14 2.67
CA THR A 104 -19.79 -21.05 2.38
C THR A 104 -20.30 -19.64 2.14
N THR A 105 -19.68 -18.65 2.76
CA THR A 105 -20.15 -17.26 2.76
C THR A 105 -19.20 -16.30 2.04
N GLY A 106 -17.94 -16.70 1.87
CA GLY A 106 -16.88 -15.83 1.38
C GLY A 106 -16.57 -14.63 2.30
N LEU A 107 -17.00 -14.68 3.57
CA LEU A 107 -16.75 -13.62 4.55
C LEU A 107 -15.60 -13.98 5.48
N PRO A 108 -14.91 -12.98 6.07
CA PRO A 108 -13.87 -13.23 7.05
C PRO A 108 -14.40 -14.06 8.23
N GLY A 109 -13.60 -14.98 8.75
CA GLY A 109 -13.87 -15.69 9.99
C GLY A 109 -13.99 -14.74 11.19
N GLU A 110 -14.30 -15.28 12.36
CA GLU A 110 -14.53 -14.44 13.55
C GLU A 110 -13.29 -13.61 13.95
N LYS A 111 -12.08 -14.22 13.90
CA LYS A 111 -10.84 -13.50 14.16
C LYS A 111 -10.53 -12.50 13.05
N GLY A 112 -10.81 -12.85 11.80
CA GLY A 112 -10.66 -11.95 10.65
C GLY A 112 -11.52 -10.67 10.75
N LYS A 113 -12.71 -10.75 11.34
CA LYS A 113 -13.51 -9.55 11.64
C LYS A 113 -12.81 -8.63 12.64
N GLY A 114 -12.25 -9.21 13.72
CA GLY A 114 -11.45 -8.47 14.70
C GLY A 114 -10.23 -7.82 14.05
N PHE A 115 -9.53 -8.56 13.17
CA PHE A 115 -8.35 -8.05 12.44
C PHE A 115 -8.70 -6.94 11.45
N PHE A 116 -9.83 -7.06 10.78
CA PHE A 116 -10.37 -5.99 9.93
C PHE A 116 -10.61 -4.70 10.73
N GLU A 117 -11.23 -4.82 11.92
CA GLU A 117 -11.46 -3.67 12.80
C GLU A 117 -10.16 -3.13 13.40
N PHE A 118 -9.21 -3.98 13.75
CA PHE A 118 -7.89 -3.57 14.26
C PHE A 118 -7.18 -2.65 13.27
N ILE A 119 -7.07 -3.04 12.00
CA ILE A 119 -6.45 -2.19 10.98
C ILE A 119 -7.22 -0.89 10.81
N GLY A 120 -8.55 -0.97 10.63
CA GLY A 120 -9.38 0.18 10.28
C GLY A 120 -9.64 1.14 11.44
N MET A 121 -9.67 0.66 12.68
CA MET A 121 -10.10 1.43 13.85
C MET A 121 -9.00 1.68 14.88
N GLU A 122 -7.86 0.99 14.79
CA GLU A 122 -6.73 1.19 15.70
C GLU A 122 -5.47 1.61 14.93
N ILE A 123 -4.98 0.82 13.98
CA ILE A 123 -3.71 1.11 13.27
C ILE A 123 -3.81 2.38 12.43
N ILE A 124 -4.80 2.51 11.56
CA ILE A 124 -4.94 3.70 10.70
C ILE A 124 -5.17 4.97 11.54
N PRO A 125 -6.08 5.00 12.54
CA PRO A 125 -6.22 6.16 13.42
C PRO A 125 -4.95 6.50 14.21
N TYR A 126 -4.21 5.50 14.68
CA TYR A 126 -2.91 5.71 15.32
C TYR A 126 -1.94 6.45 14.38
N MET A 127 -1.77 5.96 13.15
CA MET A 127 -0.90 6.59 12.16
C MET A 127 -1.33 8.02 11.84
N VAL A 128 -2.64 8.25 11.68
CA VAL A 128 -3.20 9.60 11.43
C VAL A 128 -2.98 10.54 12.60
N SER A 129 -3.01 10.03 13.84
CA SER A 129 -2.78 10.84 15.04
C SER A 129 -1.30 11.17 15.27
N ALA A 130 -0.40 10.25 14.89
CA ALA A 130 1.03 10.38 15.12
C ALA A 130 1.76 11.12 13.99
N TYR A 131 1.23 11.07 12.77
CA TYR A 131 1.88 11.58 11.56
C TYR A 131 0.90 12.35 10.66
N ASN A 132 1.44 13.24 9.82
CA ASN A 132 0.63 13.98 8.85
C ASN A 132 0.31 13.12 7.61
N VAL A 133 -0.67 12.23 7.76
CA VAL A 133 -1.13 11.31 6.72
C VAL A 133 -1.98 12.04 5.68
N ALA A 134 -1.70 11.80 4.40
CA ALA A 134 -2.53 12.25 3.29
C ALA A 134 -3.90 11.53 3.28
N PRO A 135 -4.91 12.08 2.60
CA PRO A 135 -6.17 11.36 2.37
C PRO A 135 -5.96 10.00 1.68
N PHE A 136 -4.99 9.91 0.76
CA PHE A 136 -4.68 8.70 0.01
C PHE A 136 -4.04 7.63 0.90
N LYS A 137 -4.66 6.45 0.91
CA LYS A 137 -4.16 5.26 1.61
C LYS A 137 -4.16 4.06 0.67
N MET A 138 -3.14 3.22 0.76
CA MET A 138 -2.97 2.05 -0.08
C MET A 138 -2.83 0.79 0.77
N PHE A 139 -3.40 -0.29 0.27
CA PHE A 139 -3.28 -1.64 0.83
C PHE A 139 -2.42 -2.50 -0.09
N VAL A 140 -1.49 -3.26 0.50
CA VAL A 140 -0.65 -4.22 -0.22
C VAL A 140 -0.77 -5.57 0.46
N GLY A 141 -1.10 -6.60 -0.30
CA GLY A 141 -1.20 -7.97 0.18
C GLY A 141 -0.92 -9.00 -0.90
N TYR A 142 -0.66 -10.23 -0.47
CA TYR A 142 -0.37 -11.38 -1.30
C TYR A 142 -1.28 -12.55 -0.90
N ASP A 143 -1.78 -13.32 -1.89
CA ASP A 143 -2.56 -14.52 -1.66
C ASP A 143 -3.81 -14.24 -0.78
N ILE A 144 -4.01 -14.94 0.34
CA ILE A 144 -5.17 -14.71 1.23
C ILE A 144 -5.21 -13.29 1.81
N THR A 145 -4.06 -12.65 2.04
CA THR A 145 -4.03 -11.27 2.55
C THR A 145 -4.43 -10.27 1.47
N ALA A 146 -4.14 -10.55 0.19
CA ALA A 146 -4.64 -9.74 -0.93
C ALA A 146 -6.16 -9.83 -1.05
N ASN A 147 -6.72 -11.04 -0.92
CA ASN A 147 -8.17 -11.22 -0.84
C ASN A 147 -8.76 -10.49 0.37
N PHE A 148 -8.11 -10.59 1.54
CA PHE A 148 -8.55 -9.88 2.75
C PHE A 148 -8.65 -8.37 2.53
N GLY A 149 -7.70 -7.77 1.82
CA GLY A 149 -7.74 -6.37 1.43
C GLY A 149 -9.03 -5.96 0.71
N ASN A 150 -9.61 -6.85 -0.09
CA ASN A 150 -10.84 -6.58 -0.83
C ASN A 150 -12.04 -6.32 0.08
N TYR A 151 -12.07 -6.83 1.31
CA TYR A 151 -13.18 -6.56 2.22
C TYR A 151 -13.32 -5.09 2.57
N TYR A 152 -12.25 -4.29 2.51
CA TYR A 152 -12.31 -2.84 2.74
C TYR A 152 -13.07 -2.09 1.64
N LEU A 153 -13.19 -2.66 0.44
CA LEU A 153 -14.02 -2.10 -0.63
C LEU A 153 -15.50 -2.10 -0.26
N PHE A 154 -15.96 -3.08 0.53
CA PHE A 154 -17.38 -3.24 0.86
C PHE A 154 -17.88 -2.33 1.99
N LYS A 155 -17.01 -1.50 2.56
CA LYS A 155 -17.48 -0.43 3.47
C LYS A 155 -18.25 0.63 2.69
N GLU A 156 -19.16 1.31 3.37
CA GLU A 156 -19.90 2.41 2.77
C GLU A 156 -18.96 3.42 2.10
N ARG A 157 -17.91 3.80 2.80
CA ARG A 157 -16.78 4.57 2.27
C ARG A 157 -15.51 3.74 2.40
N PRO A 158 -14.84 3.41 1.29
CA PRO A 158 -13.58 2.71 1.34
C PRO A 158 -12.55 3.46 2.17
N ILE A 159 -11.79 2.73 2.98
CA ILE A 159 -10.70 3.30 3.78
C ILE A 159 -9.46 3.51 2.88
N PHE A 160 -9.26 2.64 1.91
CA PHE A 160 -8.15 2.66 0.99
C PHE A 160 -8.57 3.16 -0.39
N ASN A 161 -7.70 3.93 -1.01
CA ASN A 161 -7.83 4.45 -2.36
C ASN A 161 -6.93 3.69 -3.37
N GLY A 162 -5.99 2.89 -2.87
CA GLY A 162 -5.11 2.07 -3.69
C GLY A 162 -5.07 0.63 -3.17
N PHE A 163 -5.02 -0.32 -4.10
CA PHE A 163 -4.87 -1.74 -3.80
C PHE A 163 -3.79 -2.31 -4.72
N ILE A 164 -2.78 -2.94 -4.13
CA ILE A 164 -1.84 -3.81 -4.82
C ILE A 164 -2.16 -5.23 -4.38
N SER A 165 -2.95 -5.91 -5.19
CA SER A 165 -3.47 -7.26 -4.95
C SER A 165 -2.63 -8.25 -5.74
N ILE A 166 -1.74 -8.97 -5.04
CA ILE A 166 -0.78 -9.88 -5.65
C ILE A 166 -1.31 -11.30 -5.48
N SER A 167 -1.55 -11.98 -6.61
CA SER A 167 -2.03 -13.38 -6.67
C SER A 167 -3.09 -13.69 -5.61
N PRO A 168 -4.20 -12.93 -5.53
CA PRO A 168 -5.16 -13.11 -4.45
C PRO A 168 -5.81 -14.49 -4.48
N ASP A 169 -5.79 -15.21 -3.34
CA ASP A 169 -6.64 -16.39 -3.13
C ASP A 169 -8.09 -15.91 -2.95
N LEU A 170 -8.82 -15.85 -4.08
CA LEU A 170 -10.15 -15.25 -4.11
C LEU A 170 -11.17 -16.06 -3.30
N ALA A 171 -11.79 -15.44 -2.31
CA ALA A 171 -12.94 -16.01 -1.62
C ALA A 171 -14.10 -16.26 -2.62
N PRO A 172 -15.08 -17.11 -2.28
CA PRO A 172 -16.23 -17.37 -3.14
C PRO A 172 -16.89 -16.09 -3.66
N GLU A 173 -17.12 -16.06 -4.98
CA GLU A 173 -17.78 -14.95 -5.71
C GLU A 173 -17.00 -13.62 -5.76
N MET A 174 -15.77 -13.53 -5.23
CA MET A 174 -15.00 -12.29 -5.25
C MET A 174 -14.68 -11.82 -6.67
N GLU A 175 -14.53 -12.71 -7.62
CA GLU A 175 -14.36 -12.40 -9.05
C GLU A 175 -15.49 -11.58 -9.65
N SER A 176 -16.70 -11.63 -9.05
CA SER A 176 -17.88 -10.84 -9.44
C SER A 176 -18.09 -9.66 -8.49
N ARG A 177 -18.02 -9.91 -7.18
CA ARG A 177 -18.35 -8.93 -6.12
C ARG A 177 -17.43 -7.74 -6.11
N VAL A 178 -16.12 -7.95 -6.34
CA VAL A 178 -15.14 -6.86 -6.37
C VAL A 178 -15.39 -5.90 -7.54
N PRO A 179 -15.54 -6.38 -8.80
CA PRO A 179 -15.89 -5.50 -9.91
C PRO A 179 -17.22 -4.75 -9.71
N GLU A 180 -18.27 -5.43 -9.25
CA GLU A 180 -19.57 -4.81 -8.98
C GLU A 180 -19.44 -3.68 -7.96
N ARG A 181 -18.67 -3.91 -6.88
CA ARG A 181 -18.45 -2.90 -5.87
C ARG A 181 -17.62 -1.74 -6.39
N LEU A 182 -16.54 -2.00 -7.13
CA LEU A 182 -15.68 -0.97 -7.71
C LEU A 182 -16.43 -0.10 -8.74
N ALA A 183 -17.38 -0.65 -9.46
CA ALA A 183 -18.26 0.11 -10.35
C ALA A 183 -19.22 1.04 -9.60
N ALA A 184 -19.57 0.74 -8.35
CA ALA A 184 -20.53 1.50 -7.54
C ALA A 184 -19.90 2.54 -6.60
N ILE A 185 -18.62 2.42 -6.27
CA ILE A 185 -17.90 3.38 -5.41
C ILE A 185 -17.78 4.71 -6.13
N GLN A 186 -17.92 5.82 -5.40
CA GLN A 186 -17.76 7.17 -5.95
C GLN A 186 -16.35 7.75 -5.75
N GLU A 187 -15.68 7.30 -4.71
CA GLU A 187 -14.33 7.74 -4.38
C GLU A 187 -13.31 7.25 -5.42
N PRO A 188 -12.21 8.00 -5.65
CA PRO A 188 -11.11 7.54 -6.50
C PRO A 188 -10.48 6.25 -5.96
N VAL A 189 -10.31 5.25 -6.83
CA VAL A 189 -9.67 3.97 -6.49
C VAL A 189 -8.72 3.54 -7.59
N PHE A 190 -7.48 3.18 -7.20
CA PHE A 190 -6.50 2.47 -8.01
C PHE A 190 -6.51 0.99 -7.61
N TYR A 191 -6.73 0.11 -8.57
CA TYR A 191 -6.72 -1.32 -8.32
C TYR A 191 -5.73 -2.02 -9.25
N HIS A 192 -4.67 -2.58 -8.66
CA HIS A 192 -3.65 -3.36 -9.35
C HIS A 192 -3.87 -4.83 -9.04
N LEU A 193 -4.22 -5.61 -10.05
CA LEU A 193 -4.25 -7.06 -10.01
C LEU A 193 -2.97 -7.58 -10.63
N ILE A 194 -2.19 -8.33 -9.87
CA ILE A 194 -0.89 -8.85 -10.29
C ILE A 194 -0.93 -10.36 -10.12
N THR A 195 -0.58 -11.11 -11.17
CA THR A 195 -0.59 -12.57 -11.13
C THR A 195 0.66 -13.17 -11.77
N GLU A 196 1.02 -14.36 -11.32
CA GLU A 196 1.96 -15.24 -12.00
C GLU A 196 1.39 -15.75 -13.33
N GLY A 197 2.26 -16.45 -14.09
CA GLY A 197 1.90 -16.96 -15.41
C GLY A 197 1.01 -18.19 -15.38
N ASP A 198 1.15 -19.07 -14.40
CA ASP A 198 0.34 -20.29 -14.26
C ASP A 198 -0.65 -20.15 -13.10
N LEU A 199 -1.89 -19.93 -13.42
CA LEU A 199 -2.99 -19.78 -12.46
C LEU A 199 -3.75 -21.09 -12.21
N GLY A 200 -3.36 -22.19 -12.87
CA GLY A 200 -3.97 -23.48 -12.66
C GLY A 200 -5.50 -23.47 -12.76
N GLN A 201 -6.17 -23.91 -11.70
CA GLN A 201 -7.64 -23.98 -11.64
C GLN A 201 -8.29 -22.59 -11.49
N GLU A 202 -7.57 -21.59 -11.05
CA GLU A 202 -8.07 -20.22 -10.83
C GLU A 202 -8.12 -19.38 -12.13
N GLU A 203 -7.54 -19.86 -13.24
CA GLU A 203 -7.48 -19.13 -14.53
C GLU A 203 -8.85 -18.56 -14.94
N GLY A 204 -9.92 -19.35 -14.78
CA GLY A 204 -11.28 -18.93 -15.14
C GLY A 204 -11.78 -17.76 -14.30
N ARG A 205 -11.54 -17.80 -13.00
CA ARG A 205 -11.96 -16.76 -12.04
C ARG A 205 -11.19 -15.45 -12.26
N PHE A 206 -9.88 -15.53 -12.45
CA PHE A 206 -9.07 -14.35 -12.78
C PHE A 206 -9.44 -13.74 -14.13
N SER A 207 -9.71 -14.56 -15.15
CA SER A 207 -10.16 -14.07 -16.45
C SER A 207 -11.51 -13.36 -16.37
N GLN A 208 -12.45 -13.89 -15.60
CA GLN A 208 -13.74 -13.25 -15.33
C GLN A 208 -13.56 -11.92 -14.61
N MET A 209 -12.78 -11.90 -13.52
CA MET A 209 -12.51 -10.70 -12.74
C MET A 209 -11.83 -9.62 -13.59
N ASN A 210 -10.77 -9.98 -14.33
CA ASN A 210 -10.07 -9.06 -15.21
C ASN A 210 -10.99 -8.46 -16.29
N THR A 211 -11.82 -9.30 -16.93
CA THR A 211 -12.78 -8.83 -17.93
C THR A 211 -13.75 -7.82 -17.34
N ALA A 212 -14.33 -8.14 -16.17
CA ALA A 212 -15.28 -7.26 -15.51
C ALA A 212 -14.66 -5.94 -15.05
N LEU A 213 -13.46 -5.98 -14.46
CA LEU A 213 -12.72 -4.77 -14.02
C LEU A 213 -12.33 -3.88 -15.20
N SER A 214 -11.92 -4.47 -16.32
CA SER A 214 -11.52 -3.73 -17.54
C SER A 214 -12.70 -3.00 -18.22
N GLN A 215 -13.94 -3.37 -17.94
CA GLN A 215 -15.14 -2.77 -18.49
C GLN A 215 -15.72 -1.64 -17.63
N ILE A 216 -15.14 -1.36 -16.47
CA ILE A 216 -15.63 -0.29 -15.60
C ILE A 216 -15.20 1.06 -16.17
N GLU A 217 -16.16 1.80 -16.71
CA GLU A 217 -16.01 3.16 -17.24
C GLU A 217 -16.59 4.17 -16.26
N ARG A 218 -15.87 4.47 -15.17
CA ARG A 218 -16.24 5.56 -14.26
C ARG A 218 -15.06 6.47 -13.97
N GLU A 219 -15.35 7.74 -13.78
CA GLU A 219 -14.35 8.71 -13.34
C GLU A 219 -13.78 8.32 -11.97
N GLY A 220 -12.46 8.47 -11.80
CA GLY A 220 -11.75 8.14 -10.58
C GLY A 220 -11.45 6.65 -10.37
N PHE A 221 -11.84 5.75 -11.26
CA PHE A 221 -11.39 4.37 -11.22
C PHE A 221 -10.24 4.12 -12.19
N THR A 222 -9.16 3.57 -11.67
CA THR A 222 -8.00 3.19 -12.47
C THR A 222 -7.63 1.75 -12.18
N TYR A 223 -7.63 0.94 -13.22
CA TYR A 223 -7.36 -0.49 -13.14
C TYR A 223 -6.15 -0.88 -13.97
N PHE A 224 -5.32 -1.77 -13.41
CA PHE A 224 -4.21 -2.40 -14.11
C PHE A 224 -4.18 -3.89 -13.80
N TYR A 225 -4.01 -4.68 -14.86
CA TYR A 225 -3.72 -6.10 -14.76
C TYR A 225 -2.33 -6.38 -15.31
N ASP A 226 -1.49 -6.99 -14.49
CA ASP A 226 -0.16 -7.42 -14.87
C ASP A 226 0.00 -8.92 -14.59
N ARG A 227 0.31 -9.67 -15.64
CA ARG A 227 0.61 -11.10 -15.55
C ARG A 227 2.06 -11.32 -15.93
N TYR A 228 2.79 -12.04 -15.08
CA TYR A 228 4.23 -12.30 -15.24
C TYR A 228 4.47 -13.80 -15.42
N PRO A 229 4.56 -14.30 -16.68
CA PRO A 229 4.74 -15.72 -16.97
C PRO A 229 6.02 -16.32 -16.40
N GLU A 230 7.04 -15.48 -16.18
CA GLU A 230 8.34 -15.86 -15.63
C GLU A 230 8.40 -15.85 -14.10
N ALA A 231 7.38 -15.33 -13.45
CA ALA A 231 7.33 -15.26 -12.00
C ALA A 231 6.68 -16.51 -11.38
N ASP A 232 7.18 -16.87 -10.22
CA ASP A 232 6.57 -17.84 -9.30
C ASP A 232 5.99 -17.11 -8.07
N ASP A 233 5.40 -17.85 -7.16
CA ASP A 233 4.80 -17.39 -5.91
C ASP A 233 5.77 -16.60 -5.01
N ILE A 234 7.08 -16.85 -5.12
CA ILE A 234 8.09 -16.12 -4.34
C ILE A 234 8.51 -14.83 -5.01
N SER A 235 8.68 -14.84 -6.32
CA SER A 235 9.25 -13.72 -7.07
C SER A 235 8.22 -12.71 -7.55
N ILE A 236 6.94 -13.06 -7.60
CA ILE A 236 5.86 -12.24 -8.19
C ILE A 236 5.79 -10.82 -7.61
N ALA A 237 5.99 -10.66 -6.31
CA ALA A 237 6.00 -9.35 -5.68
C ALA A 237 7.10 -8.43 -6.24
N THR A 238 8.30 -9.01 -6.50
CA THR A 238 9.44 -8.29 -7.07
C THR A 238 9.15 -7.76 -8.48
N TYR A 239 8.39 -8.51 -9.28
CA TYR A 239 7.99 -8.08 -10.62
C TYR A 239 6.93 -6.98 -10.59
N GLY A 240 5.97 -7.07 -9.67
CA GLY A 240 4.75 -6.28 -9.73
C GLY A 240 4.75 -4.98 -8.93
N ILE A 241 5.30 -4.97 -7.71
CA ILE A 241 5.17 -3.84 -6.77
C ILE A 241 5.73 -2.54 -7.36
N GLY A 242 6.92 -2.57 -7.95
CA GLY A 242 7.55 -1.37 -8.51
C GLY A 242 6.71 -0.73 -9.62
N LYS A 243 6.15 -1.55 -10.52
CA LYS A 243 5.30 -1.08 -11.62
C LYS A 243 3.96 -0.55 -11.13
N ALA A 244 3.34 -1.22 -10.16
CA ALA A 244 2.10 -0.74 -9.53
C ALA A 244 2.32 0.60 -8.82
N TRP A 245 3.41 0.74 -8.08
CA TRP A 245 3.80 1.98 -7.41
C TRP A 245 3.97 3.14 -8.39
N GLU A 246 4.77 2.92 -9.43
CA GLU A 246 5.01 3.92 -10.46
C GLU A 246 3.72 4.43 -11.10
N ARG A 247 2.78 3.53 -11.43
CA ARG A 247 1.49 3.87 -12.04
C ARG A 247 0.56 4.63 -11.08
N THR A 248 0.50 4.20 -9.82
CA THR A 248 -0.32 4.86 -8.80
C THR A 248 0.11 6.30 -8.58
N PHE A 249 1.40 6.55 -8.53
CA PHE A 249 1.95 7.88 -8.24
C PHE A 249 2.44 8.62 -9.50
N ASN A 250 2.11 8.16 -10.70
CA ASN A 250 2.61 8.71 -11.96
C ASN A 250 2.33 10.21 -12.12
N ILE A 251 1.22 10.69 -11.57
CA ILE A 251 0.82 12.10 -11.60
C ILE A 251 1.88 13.03 -10.97
N PHE A 252 2.64 12.53 -9.99
CA PHE A 252 3.68 13.31 -9.30
C PHE A 252 5.01 13.34 -10.04
N LYS A 253 5.17 12.59 -11.14
CA LYS A 253 6.39 12.67 -11.94
C LYS A 253 6.62 14.09 -12.45
N PRO A 254 7.89 14.54 -12.51
CA PRO A 254 8.24 15.77 -13.16
C PRO A 254 7.65 15.86 -14.57
N ILE A 255 7.22 17.05 -14.96
CA ILE A 255 6.70 17.29 -16.31
C ILE A 255 7.80 16.95 -17.33
N SER A 256 7.52 16.00 -18.23
CA SER A 256 8.49 15.61 -19.25
C SER A 256 8.61 16.71 -20.32
N PRO A 257 9.72 16.73 -21.11
CA PRO A 257 9.85 17.65 -22.23
C PRO A 257 8.71 17.53 -23.26
N GLU A 258 8.22 16.32 -23.48
CA GLU A 258 7.09 16.02 -24.36
C GLU A 258 5.79 16.58 -23.79
N GLU A 259 5.50 16.31 -22.52
CA GLU A 259 4.33 16.83 -21.79
C GLU A 259 4.35 18.36 -21.75
N TYR A 260 5.50 18.96 -21.48
CA TYR A 260 5.68 20.40 -21.51
C TYR A 260 5.34 20.98 -22.89
N LYS A 261 5.86 20.38 -23.94
CA LYS A 261 5.65 20.82 -25.31
C LYS A 261 4.18 20.69 -25.71
N GLU A 262 3.56 19.55 -25.44
CA GLU A 262 2.21 19.22 -25.92
C GLU A 262 1.11 19.86 -25.05
N LYS A 263 1.31 19.94 -23.74
CA LYS A 263 0.26 20.35 -22.79
C LYS A 263 0.43 21.78 -22.27
N ILE A 264 1.63 22.34 -22.33
CA ILE A 264 1.92 23.67 -21.81
C ILE A 264 2.27 24.63 -22.93
N LEU A 265 3.26 24.29 -23.76
CA LEU A 265 3.81 25.22 -24.74
C LEU A 265 2.84 25.48 -25.94
N THR A 266 2.10 24.44 -26.36
CA THR A 266 1.15 24.53 -27.49
C THR A 266 -0.31 24.70 -27.06
N SER A 267 -0.58 24.65 -25.77
CA SER A 267 -1.92 24.83 -25.21
C SER A 267 -2.31 26.31 -25.17
N GLU A 268 -3.56 26.60 -25.51
CA GLU A 268 -4.16 27.93 -25.29
C GLU A 268 -4.63 28.11 -23.83
N GLU A 269 -4.62 27.02 -23.04
CA GLU A 269 -5.01 27.04 -21.64
C GLU A 269 -3.90 27.63 -20.76
N PRO A 270 -4.23 28.45 -19.75
CA PRO A 270 -3.25 28.93 -18.80
C PRO A 270 -2.51 27.78 -18.11
N VAL A 271 -1.19 27.87 -18.01
CA VAL A 271 -0.35 26.86 -17.35
C VAL A 271 -0.85 26.52 -15.95
N PHE A 272 -1.37 27.50 -15.23
CA PHE A 272 -1.94 27.32 -13.90
C PHE A 272 -3.10 26.31 -13.91
N ASN A 273 -4.02 26.43 -14.85
CA ASN A 273 -5.17 25.51 -14.96
C ASN A 273 -4.70 24.09 -15.26
N TYR A 274 -3.72 23.95 -16.15
CA TYR A 274 -3.14 22.63 -16.43
C TYR A 274 -2.52 21.99 -15.18
N LEU A 275 -1.73 22.77 -14.41
CA LEU A 275 -1.10 22.26 -13.19
C LEU A 275 -2.13 21.95 -12.11
N GLU A 276 -3.15 22.80 -11.96
CA GLU A 276 -4.24 22.56 -11.04
C GLU A 276 -4.98 21.26 -11.39
N ASN A 277 -5.36 21.08 -12.65
CA ASN A 277 -6.02 19.85 -13.12
C ASN A 277 -5.14 18.60 -12.99
N LYS A 278 -3.81 18.76 -13.10
CA LYS A 278 -2.88 17.63 -12.97
C LYS A 278 -2.72 17.18 -11.51
N TYR A 279 -2.75 18.10 -10.55
CA TYR A 279 -2.36 17.83 -9.16
C TYR A 279 -3.51 17.90 -8.14
N GLN A 280 -4.76 18.17 -8.58
CA GLN A 280 -5.97 18.03 -7.78
C GLN A 280 -6.50 16.60 -7.79
#